data_4045c96e75b73572eb35dcc32a05abeb
#
_entry.id   4045c96e75b73572eb35dcc32a05abeb
#
_cell.length_a   1.000
_cell.length_b   1.000
_cell.length_c   1.000
_cell.angle_alpha   90.00
_cell.angle_beta   90.00
_cell.angle_gamma   90.00
#
_symmetry.space_group_name_H-M   'P 1'
#
loop_
_entity.id
_entity.type
_entity.pdbx_description
1 polymer ?
#
loop_
_entity_poly.entity_id
_entity_poly.type
_entity_poly.pdbx_seq_one_letter_code
_entity_poly.pdbx_strand_id
1 'polypeptide(L)'
;MERLKERVAHIGQYAVTLLKWMVLGGVIGLVGGIIGSLFHIGVDTATQARLAHPWVLYLMPVGGLAIVGLYRLTKTEGKGTNDIIASVHFGEQVPGLLVPVIFVSTVITHLCGGSAGREGAALQIGGGIGYQAGRLLRLGEKDLPLATLCGMSGVFAALFGTPLTATVFALEVISVGVLYYAGLVPCLTAALTGYLVSVLMGVPPTRFTVTVPELEVRTMLLVMVLALLCAVVSILFCRGLHGVEHLLKRTLKNPYLRVAVGAAVLIGLTLLTNGDYNGAGMEVIGRAIAGQADPWAWVWKLLFTAITIGCGFKGGEVVPSFFVGAAFGCVAAGWLGLPAGFGAAMGLVSVFCGAVNCPLASIILSVELFGSGDLLYFAMACSISYLISGYCGLYSSQTILYSKLRAEFINVRTHE
;
A
#
# COMPACT_ATOMS: atom_id res chain seq x y z
N MET A 1 16.25 49.86 5.95
CA MET A 1 14.82 49.72 6.28
C MET A 1 14.09 48.81 5.27
N GLU A 2 14.27 48.99 3.96
CA GLU A 2 13.59 48.16 2.94
C GLU A 2 13.94 46.66 3.06
N ARG A 3 15.20 46.28 3.16
CA ARG A 3 15.61 44.87 3.35
C ARG A 3 15.02 44.24 4.61
N LEU A 4 14.76 45.00 5.68
CA LEU A 4 14.12 44.48 6.88
C LEU A 4 12.61 44.27 6.66
N LYS A 5 11.96 45.20 5.95
CA LYS A 5 10.52 45.07 5.55
C LYS A 5 10.33 43.85 4.63
N GLU A 6 11.21 43.65 3.64
CA GLU A 6 11.18 42.46 2.76
C GLU A 6 11.36 41.17 3.56
N ARG A 7 12.31 41.12 4.48
CA ARG A 7 12.52 39.93 5.33
C ARG A 7 11.30 39.64 6.21
N VAL A 8 10.69 40.66 6.81
CA VAL A 8 9.49 40.50 7.65
C VAL A 8 8.31 40.05 6.78
N ALA A 9 8.15 40.60 5.57
CA ALA A 9 7.11 40.16 4.64
C ALA A 9 7.30 38.72 4.21
N HIS A 10 8.52 38.28 3.92
CA HIS A 10 8.83 36.86 3.63
C HIS A 10 8.51 35.93 4.80
N ILE A 11 8.93 36.28 6.03
CA ILE A 11 8.59 35.49 7.22
C ILE A 11 7.08 35.38 7.39
N GLY A 12 6.34 36.48 7.17
CA GLY A 12 4.88 36.50 7.20
C GLY A 12 4.26 35.52 6.19
N GLN A 13 4.79 35.48 4.96
CA GLN A 13 4.32 34.51 3.93
C GLN A 13 4.55 33.06 4.33
N TYR A 14 5.72 32.72 4.90
CA TYR A 14 5.98 31.36 5.39
C TYR A 14 5.01 30.98 6.53
N ALA A 15 4.78 31.88 7.49
CA ALA A 15 3.86 31.63 8.59
C ALA A 15 2.42 31.42 8.11
N VAL A 16 1.94 32.25 7.18
CA VAL A 16 0.60 32.11 6.58
C VAL A 16 0.48 30.79 5.81
N THR A 17 1.48 30.44 5.01
CA THR A 17 1.50 29.17 4.26
C THR A 17 1.53 27.95 5.19
N LEU A 18 2.33 28.00 6.24
CA LEU A 18 2.39 26.96 7.27
C LEU A 18 1.02 26.77 7.93
N LEU A 19 0.41 27.88 8.43
CA LEU A 19 -0.89 27.82 9.08
C LEU A 19 -1.98 27.31 8.13
N LYS A 20 -2.00 27.79 6.87
CA LYS A 20 -2.90 27.31 5.81
C LYS A 20 -2.83 25.78 5.72
N TRP A 21 -1.63 25.22 5.54
CA TRP A 21 -1.46 23.80 5.32
C TRP A 21 -1.64 22.95 6.58
N MET A 22 -1.36 23.48 7.77
CA MET A 22 -1.70 22.80 9.02
C MET A 22 -3.23 22.70 9.18
N VAL A 23 -3.98 23.76 8.89
CA VAL A 23 -5.45 23.74 8.96
C VAL A 23 -6.03 22.83 7.88
N LEU A 24 -5.63 22.98 6.64
CA LEU A 24 -6.13 22.16 5.53
C LEU A 24 -5.77 20.68 5.70
N GLY A 25 -4.51 20.39 6.04
CA GLY A 25 -4.05 19.03 6.33
C GLY A 25 -4.79 18.41 7.52
N GLY A 26 -5.03 19.20 8.58
CA GLY A 26 -5.82 18.78 9.74
C GLY A 26 -7.26 18.43 9.36
N VAL A 27 -7.95 19.27 8.58
CA VAL A 27 -9.32 19.00 8.13
C VAL A 27 -9.40 17.79 7.22
N ILE A 28 -8.49 17.68 6.24
CA ILE A 28 -8.43 16.52 5.35
C ILE A 28 -8.10 15.25 6.14
N GLY A 29 -7.16 15.34 7.09
CA GLY A 29 -6.79 14.24 7.97
C GLY A 29 -7.94 13.82 8.91
N LEU A 30 -8.73 14.76 9.41
CA LEU A 30 -9.92 14.47 10.22
C LEU A 30 -10.96 13.66 9.41
N VAL A 31 -11.33 14.15 8.22
CA VAL A 31 -12.28 13.46 7.34
C VAL A 31 -11.71 12.11 6.90
N GLY A 32 -10.44 12.10 6.48
CA GLY A 32 -9.72 10.89 6.09
C GLY A 32 -9.61 9.88 7.23
N GLY A 33 -9.37 10.35 8.46
CA GLY A 33 -9.31 9.55 9.68
C GLY A 33 -10.63 8.85 9.99
N ILE A 34 -11.74 9.58 9.92
CA ILE A 34 -13.09 9.02 10.14
C ILE A 34 -13.41 7.96 9.06
N ILE A 35 -13.25 8.31 7.77
CA ILE A 35 -13.58 7.40 6.68
C ILE A 35 -12.63 6.20 6.66
N GLY A 36 -11.33 6.40 6.92
CA GLY A 36 -10.34 5.33 7.03
C GLY A 36 -10.63 4.36 8.17
N SER A 37 -11.03 4.89 9.34
CA SER A 37 -11.43 4.05 10.48
C SER A 37 -12.71 3.26 10.20
N LEU A 38 -13.71 3.89 9.59
CA LEU A 38 -14.94 3.19 9.16
C LEU A 38 -14.62 2.11 8.11
N PHE A 39 -13.68 2.39 7.20
CA PHE A 39 -13.23 1.41 6.22
C PHE A 39 -12.51 0.23 6.87
N HIS A 40 -11.64 0.48 7.85
CA HIS A 40 -11.01 -0.56 8.66
C HIS A 40 -12.05 -1.44 9.33
N ILE A 41 -12.97 -0.83 10.08
CA ILE A 41 -14.04 -1.55 10.81
C ILE A 41 -14.90 -2.35 9.83
N GLY A 42 -15.26 -1.76 8.68
CA GLY A 42 -16.05 -2.43 7.65
C GLY A 42 -15.37 -3.67 7.07
N VAL A 43 -14.07 -3.57 6.75
CA VAL A 43 -13.27 -4.71 6.23
C VAL A 43 -13.07 -5.78 7.31
N ASP A 44 -12.80 -5.38 8.55
CA ASP A 44 -12.63 -6.31 9.66
C ASP A 44 -13.93 -7.05 9.95
N THR A 45 -15.04 -6.34 10.08
CA THR A 45 -16.38 -6.92 10.28
C THR A 45 -16.74 -7.89 9.14
N ALA A 46 -16.46 -7.53 7.89
CA ALA A 46 -16.68 -8.40 6.73
C ALA A 46 -15.82 -9.68 6.82
N THR A 47 -14.58 -9.55 7.26
CA THR A 47 -13.67 -10.68 7.46
C THR A 47 -14.15 -11.59 8.57
N GLN A 48 -14.56 -11.05 9.72
CA GLN A 48 -15.11 -11.82 10.84
C GLN A 48 -16.42 -12.52 10.46
N ALA A 49 -17.30 -11.84 9.73
CA ALA A 49 -18.54 -12.44 9.23
C ALA A 49 -18.26 -13.64 8.30
N ARG A 50 -17.25 -13.55 7.42
CA ARG A 50 -16.84 -14.67 6.58
C ARG A 50 -16.27 -15.83 7.40
N LEU A 51 -15.46 -15.55 8.41
CA LEU A 51 -14.89 -16.58 9.28
C LEU A 51 -15.97 -17.30 10.10
N ALA A 52 -16.97 -16.55 10.58
CA ALA A 52 -18.13 -17.10 11.29
C ALA A 52 -19.08 -17.90 10.39
N HIS A 53 -19.13 -17.54 9.09
CA HIS A 53 -20.03 -18.12 8.12
C HIS A 53 -19.29 -18.58 6.85
N PRO A 54 -18.58 -19.73 6.86
CA PRO A 54 -17.75 -20.17 5.73
C PRO A 54 -18.49 -20.33 4.39
N TRP A 55 -19.82 -20.51 4.42
CA TRP A 55 -20.66 -20.59 3.21
C TRP A 55 -20.66 -19.29 2.39
N VAL A 56 -20.35 -18.14 3.01
CA VAL A 56 -20.24 -16.84 2.32
C VAL A 56 -19.19 -16.86 1.19
N LEU A 57 -18.20 -17.76 1.29
CA LEU A 57 -17.24 -17.99 0.20
C LEU A 57 -17.93 -18.30 -1.14
N TYR A 58 -19.01 -19.06 -1.12
CA TYR A 58 -19.75 -19.43 -2.34
C TYR A 58 -20.52 -18.27 -2.97
N LEU A 59 -20.67 -17.15 -2.25
CA LEU A 59 -21.22 -15.90 -2.80
C LEU A 59 -20.18 -15.09 -3.58
N MET A 60 -18.92 -15.53 -3.65
CA MET A 60 -17.85 -14.82 -4.37
C MET A 60 -18.23 -14.44 -5.81
N PRO A 61 -18.84 -15.29 -6.65
CA PRO A 61 -19.28 -14.89 -7.99
C PRO A 61 -20.30 -13.74 -7.96
N VAL A 62 -21.27 -13.79 -7.05
CA VAL A 62 -22.28 -12.74 -6.89
C VAL A 62 -21.64 -11.42 -6.45
N GLY A 63 -20.75 -11.47 -5.44
CA GLY A 63 -19.99 -10.32 -4.99
C GLY A 63 -19.14 -9.69 -6.10
N GLY A 64 -18.47 -10.52 -6.91
CA GLY A 64 -17.71 -10.07 -8.06
C GLY A 64 -18.55 -9.39 -9.13
N LEU A 65 -19.72 -9.98 -9.47
CA LEU A 65 -20.68 -9.37 -10.40
C LEU A 65 -21.20 -8.03 -9.88
N ALA A 66 -21.49 -7.95 -8.57
CA ALA A 66 -21.92 -6.70 -7.93
C ALA A 66 -20.84 -5.62 -8.02
N ILE A 67 -19.57 -5.96 -7.79
CA ILE A 67 -18.44 -5.03 -7.93
C ILE A 67 -18.35 -4.49 -9.37
N VAL A 68 -18.35 -5.38 -10.37
CA VAL A 68 -18.28 -4.96 -11.77
C VAL A 68 -19.48 -4.08 -12.14
N GLY A 69 -20.69 -4.45 -11.69
CA GLY A 69 -21.90 -3.66 -11.88
C GLY A 69 -21.82 -2.27 -11.25
N LEU A 70 -21.30 -2.18 -10.02
CA LEU A 70 -21.13 -0.92 -9.30
C LEU A 70 -20.17 0.05 -10.01
N TYR A 71 -19.01 -0.46 -10.48
CA TYR A 71 -18.08 0.34 -11.27
C TYR A 71 -18.67 0.84 -12.58
N ARG A 72 -19.48 0.01 -13.23
CA ARG A 72 -20.17 0.37 -14.48
C ARG A 72 -21.27 1.42 -14.26
N LEU A 73 -22.09 1.24 -13.24
CA LEU A 73 -23.15 2.19 -12.89
C LEU A 73 -22.62 3.59 -12.55
N THR A 74 -21.47 3.63 -11.89
CA THR A 74 -20.82 4.90 -11.48
C THR A 74 -19.88 5.49 -12.53
N LYS A 75 -19.69 4.79 -13.66
CA LYS A 75 -18.75 5.19 -14.74
C LYS A 75 -17.31 5.39 -14.22
N THR A 76 -16.90 4.54 -13.28
CA THR A 76 -15.54 4.53 -12.70
C THR A 76 -14.72 3.32 -13.16
N GLU A 77 -15.14 2.66 -14.23
CA GLU A 77 -14.46 1.48 -14.79
C GLU A 77 -12.98 1.79 -15.09
N GLY A 78 -12.11 0.86 -14.72
CA GLY A 78 -10.66 0.99 -14.93
C GLY A 78 -9.95 1.94 -13.97
N LYS A 79 -10.68 2.70 -13.14
CA LYS A 79 -10.09 3.63 -12.19
C LYS A 79 -9.52 2.90 -10.96
N GLY A 80 -8.34 3.36 -10.49
CA GLY A 80 -7.62 2.74 -9.38
C GLY A 80 -6.51 3.62 -8.81
N THR A 81 -5.54 3.01 -8.13
CA THR A 81 -4.41 3.73 -7.50
C THR A 81 -3.59 4.51 -8.52
N ASN A 82 -3.41 3.95 -9.71
CA ASN A 82 -2.68 4.62 -10.80
C ASN A 82 -3.31 5.95 -11.21
N ASP A 83 -4.65 6.05 -11.20
CA ASP A 83 -5.34 7.31 -11.53
C ASP A 83 -5.17 8.37 -10.44
N ILE A 84 -5.09 7.96 -9.18
CA ILE A 84 -4.77 8.88 -8.07
C ILE A 84 -3.35 9.42 -8.23
N ILE A 85 -2.37 8.56 -8.50
CA ILE A 85 -0.98 8.97 -8.75
C ILE A 85 -0.92 9.90 -9.97
N ALA A 86 -1.60 9.57 -11.07
CA ALA A 86 -1.68 10.37 -12.27
C ALA A 86 -2.33 11.75 -12.02
N SER A 87 -3.31 11.83 -11.12
CA SER A 87 -3.95 13.11 -10.78
C SER A 87 -2.99 14.09 -10.11
N VAL A 88 -2.00 13.59 -9.37
CA VAL A 88 -0.96 14.41 -8.74
C VAL A 88 0.04 14.95 -9.77
N HIS A 89 0.41 14.11 -10.76
CA HIS A 89 1.42 14.47 -11.75
C HIS A 89 0.87 15.22 -12.96
N PHE A 90 -0.27 14.76 -13.48
CA PHE A 90 -0.79 15.18 -14.79
C PHE A 90 -2.08 15.98 -14.67
N GLY A 91 -2.55 16.27 -13.43
CA GLY A 91 -3.79 17.00 -13.21
C GLY A 91 -5.04 16.25 -13.66
N GLU A 92 -4.98 14.92 -13.79
CA GLU A 92 -6.14 14.12 -14.16
C GLU A 92 -7.25 14.22 -13.12
N GLN A 93 -8.50 14.20 -13.60
CA GLN A 93 -9.65 14.33 -12.72
C GLN A 93 -9.95 13.02 -11.99
N VAL A 94 -10.15 13.11 -10.68
CA VAL A 94 -10.59 11.99 -9.83
C VAL A 94 -12.10 12.07 -9.65
N PRO A 95 -12.89 11.09 -10.15
CA PRO A 95 -14.33 11.05 -9.95
C PRO A 95 -14.69 10.93 -8.47
N GLY A 96 -15.62 11.78 -7.97
CA GLY A 96 -16.02 11.75 -6.55
C GLY A 96 -16.66 10.43 -6.12
N LEU A 97 -17.36 9.76 -7.04
CA LEU A 97 -17.96 8.45 -6.79
C LEU A 97 -16.94 7.31 -6.64
N LEU A 98 -15.67 7.52 -7.01
CA LEU A 98 -14.63 6.51 -6.85
C LEU A 98 -14.45 6.12 -5.37
N VAL A 99 -14.53 7.09 -4.45
CA VAL A 99 -14.35 6.87 -3.01
C VAL A 99 -15.35 5.86 -2.43
N PRO A 100 -16.68 6.07 -2.53
CA PRO A 100 -17.64 5.09 -2.03
C PRO A 100 -17.60 3.76 -2.80
N VAL A 101 -17.29 3.79 -4.09
CA VAL A 101 -17.22 2.58 -4.91
C VAL A 101 -16.07 1.68 -4.48
N ILE A 102 -14.86 2.20 -4.29
CA ILE A 102 -13.73 1.39 -3.84
C ILE A 102 -13.92 0.90 -2.41
N PHE A 103 -14.53 1.73 -1.53
CA PHE A 103 -14.87 1.36 -0.17
C PHE A 103 -15.76 0.11 -0.15
N VAL A 104 -16.93 0.18 -0.79
CA VAL A 104 -17.91 -0.91 -0.82
C VAL A 104 -17.34 -2.14 -1.53
N SER A 105 -16.66 -1.95 -2.66
CA SER A 105 -16.09 -3.06 -3.44
C SER A 105 -15.02 -3.82 -2.67
N THR A 106 -14.16 -3.12 -1.91
CA THR A 106 -13.13 -3.77 -1.09
C THR A 106 -13.76 -4.54 0.08
N VAL A 107 -14.79 -3.98 0.73
CA VAL A 107 -15.53 -4.68 1.79
C VAL A 107 -16.19 -5.96 1.22
N ILE A 108 -16.83 -5.91 0.04
CA ILE A 108 -17.39 -7.09 -0.63
C ILE A 108 -16.29 -8.12 -0.94
N THR A 109 -15.12 -7.68 -1.44
CA THR A 109 -13.99 -8.58 -1.72
C THR A 109 -13.57 -9.35 -0.47
N HIS A 110 -13.41 -8.66 0.67
CA HIS A 110 -13.02 -9.30 1.93
C HIS A 110 -14.11 -10.20 2.51
N LEU A 111 -15.39 -9.78 2.39
CA LEU A 111 -16.53 -10.58 2.79
C LEU A 111 -16.57 -11.92 2.04
N CYS A 112 -16.37 -11.89 0.72
CA CYS A 112 -16.41 -13.10 -0.10
C CYS A 112 -15.11 -13.92 -0.06
N GLY A 113 -14.03 -13.43 0.56
CA GLY A 113 -12.77 -14.17 0.69
C GLY A 113 -11.76 -13.91 -0.43
N GLY A 114 -11.90 -12.83 -1.20
CA GLY A 114 -10.89 -12.44 -2.17
C GLY A 114 -9.56 -12.10 -1.49
N SER A 115 -8.45 -12.52 -2.09
CA SER A 115 -7.10 -12.29 -1.56
C SER A 115 -6.60 -10.91 -1.96
N ALA A 116 -6.79 -9.95 -1.08
CA ALA A 116 -6.34 -8.57 -1.28
C ALA A 116 -6.09 -7.90 0.07
N GLY A 117 -5.30 -6.84 0.06
CA GLY A 117 -5.13 -5.91 1.17
C GLY A 117 -6.18 -4.79 1.13
N ARG A 118 -6.08 -3.89 2.07
CA ARG A 118 -6.92 -2.69 2.20
C ARG A 118 -6.15 -1.39 1.97
N GLU A 119 -4.82 -1.45 2.03
CA GLU A 119 -3.94 -0.27 2.02
C GLU A 119 -3.90 0.41 0.65
N GLY A 120 -3.87 -0.34 -0.45
CA GLY A 120 -3.98 0.24 -1.80
C GLY A 120 -5.34 0.92 -2.02
N ALA A 121 -6.43 0.34 -1.48
CA ALA A 121 -7.74 0.97 -1.46
C ALA A 121 -7.75 2.24 -0.58
N ALA A 122 -7.00 2.24 0.54
CA ALA A 122 -6.84 3.43 1.39
C ALA A 122 -6.20 4.60 0.65
N LEU A 123 -5.19 4.34 -0.20
CA LEU A 123 -4.60 5.38 -1.05
C LEU A 123 -5.62 5.97 -2.03
N GLN A 124 -6.47 5.13 -2.60
CA GLN A 124 -7.52 5.57 -3.51
C GLN A 124 -8.61 6.38 -2.79
N ILE A 125 -9.07 5.88 -1.64
CA ILE A 125 -10.05 6.59 -0.79
C ILE A 125 -9.47 7.91 -0.33
N GLY A 126 -8.26 7.90 0.21
CA GLY A 126 -7.58 9.08 0.73
C GLY A 126 -7.30 10.12 -0.36
N GLY A 127 -6.69 9.70 -1.46
CA GLY A 127 -6.42 10.58 -2.59
C GLY A 127 -7.71 11.18 -3.17
N GLY A 128 -8.77 10.37 -3.29
CA GLY A 128 -10.09 10.85 -3.71
C GLY A 128 -10.69 11.87 -2.74
N ILE A 129 -10.62 11.65 -1.43
CA ILE A 129 -11.07 12.61 -0.40
C ILE A 129 -10.28 13.91 -0.51
N GLY A 130 -8.95 13.84 -0.53
CA GLY A 130 -8.07 15.00 -0.64
C GLY A 130 -8.33 15.81 -1.90
N TYR A 131 -8.47 15.13 -3.04
CA TYR A 131 -8.80 15.77 -4.32
C TYR A 131 -10.17 16.49 -4.28
N GLN A 132 -11.22 15.82 -3.77
CA GLN A 132 -12.56 16.43 -3.71
C GLN A 132 -12.60 17.58 -2.68
N ALA A 133 -11.93 17.44 -1.53
CA ALA A 133 -11.79 18.52 -0.56
C ALA A 133 -11.08 19.73 -1.17
N GLY A 134 -9.99 19.51 -1.92
CA GLY A 134 -9.29 20.56 -2.62
C GLY A 134 -10.16 21.29 -3.65
N ARG A 135 -10.96 20.55 -4.42
CA ARG A 135 -11.92 21.12 -5.36
C ARG A 135 -13.04 21.92 -4.68
N LEU A 136 -13.60 21.37 -3.60
CA LEU A 136 -14.65 22.02 -2.81
C LEU A 136 -14.15 23.37 -2.23
N LEU A 137 -12.92 23.38 -1.76
CA LEU A 137 -12.26 24.58 -1.22
C LEU A 137 -11.70 25.50 -2.32
N ARG A 138 -11.91 25.15 -3.59
CA ARG A 138 -11.43 25.91 -4.76
C ARG A 138 -9.92 26.19 -4.72
N LEU A 139 -9.14 25.19 -4.31
CA LEU A 139 -7.69 25.29 -4.33
C LEU A 139 -7.17 25.42 -5.76
N GLY A 140 -6.12 26.21 -5.95
CA GLY A 140 -5.46 26.36 -7.25
C GLY A 140 -4.81 25.06 -7.73
N GLU A 141 -4.48 25.00 -9.02
CA GLU A 141 -3.88 23.82 -9.68
C GLU A 141 -2.60 23.31 -9.00
N LYS A 142 -1.82 24.20 -8.37
CA LYS A 142 -0.60 23.85 -7.65
C LYS A 142 -0.85 23.28 -6.24
N ASP A 143 -1.97 23.64 -5.64
CA ASP A 143 -2.35 23.22 -4.28
C ASP A 143 -3.19 21.93 -4.28
N LEU A 144 -3.87 21.63 -5.37
CA LEU A 144 -4.72 20.44 -5.51
C LEU A 144 -3.93 19.11 -5.37
N PRO A 145 -2.74 18.95 -5.98
CA PRO A 145 -1.87 17.80 -5.72
C PRO A 145 -1.52 17.62 -4.25
N LEU A 146 -1.20 18.71 -3.54
CA LEU A 146 -0.88 18.66 -2.11
C LEU A 146 -2.07 18.17 -1.27
N ALA A 147 -3.29 18.64 -1.58
CA ALA A 147 -4.50 18.19 -0.92
C ALA A 147 -4.76 16.69 -1.16
N THR A 148 -4.49 16.20 -2.38
CA THR A 148 -4.58 14.77 -2.73
C THR A 148 -3.61 13.95 -1.88
N LEU A 149 -2.35 14.39 -1.75
CA LEU A 149 -1.34 13.74 -0.93
C LEU A 149 -1.69 13.74 0.56
N CYS A 150 -2.25 14.84 1.08
CA CYS A 150 -2.77 14.89 2.45
C CYS A 150 -3.84 13.82 2.70
N GLY A 151 -4.76 13.64 1.75
CA GLY A 151 -5.77 12.61 1.85
C GLY A 151 -5.18 11.21 1.84
N MET A 152 -4.24 10.91 0.91
CA MET A 152 -3.53 9.64 0.86
C MET A 152 -2.83 9.34 2.19
N SER A 153 -2.08 10.31 2.72
CA SER A 153 -1.35 10.19 3.97
C SER A 153 -2.28 9.99 5.17
N GLY A 154 -3.35 10.78 5.29
CA GLY A 154 -4.29 10.73 6.40
C GLY A 154 -5.06 9.42 6.50
N VAL A 155 -5.59 8.91 5.38
CA VAL A 155 -6.34 7.64 5.36
C VAL A 155 -5.42 6.44 5.57
N PHE A 156 -4.21 6.45 4.97
CA PHE A 156 -3.24 5.38 5.19
C PHE A 156 -2.80 5.31 6.66
N ALA A 157 -2.51 6.46 7.28
CA ALA A 157 -2.14 6.53 8.69
C ALA A 157 -3.27 6.03 9.61
N ALA A 158 -4.52 6.39 9.32
CA ALA A 158 -5.68 5.94 10.08
C ALA A 158 -5.90 4.44 9.98
N LEU A 159 -5.61 3.85 8.82
CA LEU A 159 -5.85 2.43 8.57
C LEU A 159 -4.78 1.54 9.18
N PHE A 160 -3.51 1.97 9.12
CA PHE A 160 -2.36 1.13 9.45
C PHE A 160 -1.70 1.48 10.77
N GLY A 161 -1.95 2.70 11.27
CA GLY A 161 -1.38 3.19 12.53
C GLY A 161 0.10 3.58 12.43
N THR A 162 0.56 3.96 11.22
CA THR A 162 1.95 4.33 10.92
C THR A 162 2.02 5.72 10.28
N PRO A 163 1.89 6.81 11.07
CA PRO A 163 1.78 8.16 10.52
C PRO A 163 3.03 8.68 9.83
N LEU A 164 4.23 8.31 10.28
CA LEU A 164 5.47 8.72 9.62
C LEU A 164 5.65 8.02 8.28
N THR A 165 5.42 6.71 8.26
CA THR A 165 5.42 5.94 7.00
C THR A 165 4.39 6.49 6.02
N ALA A 166 3.16 6.73 6.47
CA ALA A 166 2.08 7.27 5.64
C ALA A 166 2.47 8.60 4.99
N THR A 167 3.12 9.48 5.75
CA THR A 167 3.62 10.76 5.27
C THR A 167 4.64 10.58 4.16
N VAL A 168 5.71 9.82 4.45
CA VAL A 168 6.82 9.65 3.49
C VAL A 168 6.37 8.82 2.29
N PHE A 169 5.53 7.79 2.50
CA PHE A 169 5.00 6.97 1.42
C PHE A 169 4.15 7.78 0.43
N ALA A 170 3.28 8.65 0.91
CA ALA A 170 2.48 9.52 0.04
C ALA A 170 3.36 10.43 -0.83
N LEU A 171 4.50 10.90 -0.30
CA LEU A 171 5.44 11.78 -1.01
C LEU A 171 6.37 11.02 -1.96
N GLU A 172 6.70 9.77 -1.63
CA GLU A 172 7.68 8.96 -2.35
C GLU A 172 7.05 8.11 -3.46
N VAL A 173 5.81 7.62 -3.24
CA VAL A 173 5.13 6.71 -4.17
C VAL A 173 4.82 7.34 -5.53
N ILE A 174 4.76 8.66 -5.59
CA ILE A 174 4.46 9.39 -6.82
C ILE A 174 5.64 9.41 -7.77
N SER A 175 6.84 9.74 -7.24
CA SER A 175 8.06 9.91 -8.03
C SER A 175 9.26 9.28 -7.33
N VAL A 176 9.87 8.32 -7.98
CA VAL A 176 11.10 7.70 -7.51
C VAL A 176 12.29 8.62 -7.80
N GLY A 177 13.11 8.84 -6.79
CA GLY A 177 14.32 9.68 -6.89
C GLY A 177 14.11 11.16 -6.57
N VAL A 178 12.88 11.62 -6.33
CA VAL A 178 12.57 12.98 -5.87
C VAL A 178 11.44 12.96 -4.85
N LEU A 179 11.70 13.51 -3.67
CA LEU A 179 10.69 13.71 -2.64
C LEU A 179 10.03 15.08 -2.80
N TYR A 180 8.72 15.12 -2.77
CA TYR A 180 7.95 16.35 -2.85
C TYR A 180 7.88 17.06 -1.49
N TYR A 181 9.00 17.65 -1.06
CA TYR A 181 9.18 18.22 0.28
C TYR A 181 8.14 19.31 0.66
N ALA A 182 7.57 20.01 -0.32
CA ALA A 182 6.49 20.96 -0.04
C ALA A 182 5.27 20.29 0.61
N GLY A 183 5.08 19.00 0.40
CA GLY A 183 4.04 18.20 1.00
C GLY A 183 4.33 17.68 2.41
N LEU A 184 5.57 17.85 2.93
CA LEU A 184 5.97 17.22 4.18
C LEU A 184 5.09 17.66 5.37
N VAL A 185 4.97 18.97 5.59
CA VAL A 185 4.13 19.51 6.68
C VAL A 185 2.64 19.21 6.48
N PRO A 186 2.06 19.47 5.30
CA PRO A 186 0.66 19.10 5.03
C PRO A 186 0.34 17.63 5.26
N CYS A 187 1.14 16.73 4.69
CA CYS A 187 0.92 15.28 4.79
C CYS A 187 1.15 14.76 6.22
N LEU A 188 2.18 15.27 6.91
CA LEU A 188 2.42 14.89 8.30
C LEU A 188 1.26 15.32 9.21
N THR A 189 0.75 16.55 9.02
CA THR A 189 -0.40 17.04 9.78
C THR A 189 -1.63 16.17 9.52
N ALA A 190 -1.88 15.83 8.25
CA ALA A 190 -3.01 14.97 7.88
C ALA A 190 -2.84 13.55 8.43
N ALA A 191 -1.63 12.97 8.36
CA ALA A 191 -1.34 11.65 8.90
C ALA A 191 -1.52 11.58 10.41
N LEU A 192 -0.96 12.55 11.15
CA LEU A 192 -1.10 12.60 12.61
C LEU A 192 -2.56 12.78 13.02
N THR A 193 -3.29 13.68 12.36
CA THR A 193 -4.71 13.87 12.64
C THR A 193 -5.52 12.61 12.35
N GLY A 194 -5.29 11.98 11.17
CA GLY A 194 -5.95 10.73 10.79
C GLY A 194 -5.67 9.60 11.77
N TYR A 195 -4.41 9.45 12.19
CA TYR A 195 -3.99 8.48 13.21
C TYR A 195 -4.67 8.72 14.55
N LEU A 196 -4.67 9.97 15.05
CA LEU A 196 -5.34 10.31 16.32
C LEU A 196 -6.84 9.99 16.27
N VAL A 197 -7.50 10.30 15.16
CA VAL A 197 -8.91 9.95 14.96
C VAL A 197 -9.12 8.44 15.00
N SER A 198 -8.25 7.67 14.33
CA SER A 198 -8.37 6.20 14.30
C SER A 198 -8.19 5.58 15.70
N VAL A 199 -7.26 6.10 16.51
CA VAL A 199 -7.09 5.69 17.90
C VAL A 199 -8.33 6.00 18.73
N LEU A 200 -8.91 7.19 18.57
CA LEU A 200 -10.16 7.56 19.23
C LEU A 200 -11.36 6.68 18.83
N MET A 201 -11.37 6.18 17.58
CA MET A 201 -12.38 5.25 17.07
C MET A 201 -12.08 3.78 17.41
N GLY A 202 -11.02 3.50 18.18
CA GLY A 202 -10.68 2.15 18.64
C GLY A 202 -9.99 1.27 17.61
N VAL A 203 -9.40 1.85 16.55
CA VAL A 203 -8.61 1.10 15.56
C VAL A 203 -7.19 0.90 16.11
N PRO A 204 -6.76 -0.36 16.35
CA PRO A 204 -5.43 -0.62 16.89
C PRO A 204 -4.35 -0.42 15.81
N PRO A 205 -3.19 0.16 16.15
CA PRO A 205 -2.06 0.24 15.24
C PRO A 205 -1.48 -1.15 14.98
N THR A 206 -1.03 -1.40 13.76
CA THR A 206 -0.34 -2.63 13.38
C THR A 206 1.07 -2.61 13.96
N ARG A 207 1.39 -3.57 14.84
CA ARG A 207 2.73 -3.71 15.44
C ARG A 207 3.07 -5.18 15.63
N PHE A 208 4.36 -5.49 15.53
CA PHE A 208 4.88 -6.83 15.73
C PHE A 208 6.12 -6.79 16.63
N THR A 209 6.33 -7.82 17.42
CA THR A 209 7.54 -7.96 18.23
C THR A 209 8.50 -8.89 17.50
N VAL A 210 9.72 -8.41 17.28
CA VAL A 210 10.78 -9.17 16.59
C VAL A 210 12.04 -9.10 17.44
N THR A 211 12.68 -10.26 17.63
CA THR A 211 14.02 -10.32 18.24
C THR A 211 15.04 -10.14 17.12
N VAL A 212 15.75 -9.02 17.16
CA VAL A 212 16.79 -8.69 16.18
C VAL A 212 18.15 -9.19 16.71
N PRO A 213 18.97 -9.88 15.90
CA PRO A 213 20.30 -10.32 16.32
C PRO A 213 21.24 -9.13 16.48
N GLU A 214 22.28 -9.29 17.33
CA GLU A 214 23.32 -8.28 17.50
C GLU A 214 24.00 -7.91 16.18
N LEU A 215 24.52 -6.67 16.11
CA LEU A 215 25.13 -6.16 14.90
C LEU A 215 26.51 -6.81 14.67
N GLU A 216 26.55 -7.78 13.76
CA GLU A 216 27.74 -8.54 13.40
C GLU A 216 27.97 -8.52 11.89
N VAL A 217 29.24 -8.58 11.47
CA VAL A 217 29.61 -8.61 10.03
C VAL A 217 29.01 -9.85 9.35
N ARG A 218 29.02 -11.00 10.00
CA ARG A 218 28.43 -12.24 9.47
C ARG A 218 26.94 -12.06 9.21
N THR A 219 26.20 -11.52 10.17
CA THR A 219 24.76 -11.27 10.07
C THR A 219 24.47 -10.24 8.97
N MET A 220 25.29 -9.19 8.84
CA MET A 220 25.16 -8.20 7.76
C MET A 220 25.30 -8.85 6.38
N LEU A 221 26.29 -9.72 6.16
CA LEU A 221 26.47 -10.44 4.89
C LEU A 221 25.28 -11.35 4.57
N LEU A 222 24.76 -12.07 5.56
CA LEU A 222 23.60 -12.94 5.38
C LEU A 222 22.32 -12.14 5.09
N VAL A 223 22.15 -10.99 5.73
CA VAL A 223 21.04 -10.05 5.44
C VAL A 223 21.16 -9.48 4.02
N MET A 224 22.36 -9.20 3.53
CA MET A 224 22.55 -8.78 2.12
C MET A 224 22.08 -9.88 1.15
N VAL A 225 22.42 -11.14 1.42
CA VAL A 225 21.95 -12.27 0.60
C VAL A 225 20.42 -12.39 0.68
N LEU A 226 19.85 -12.33 1.88
CA LEU A 226 18.38 -12.36 2.06
C LEU A 226 17.69 -11.22 1.29
N ALA A 227 18.24 -10.01 1.34
CA ALA A 227 17.72 -8.84 0.62
C ALA A 227 17.75 -9.02 -0.90
N LEU A 228 18.83 -9.61 -1.46
CA LEU A 228 18.91 -9.97 -2.87
C LEU A 228 17.81 -10.96 -3.28
N LEU A 229 17.59 -12.01 -2.46
CA LEU A 229 16.52 -12.98 -2.69
C LEU A 229 15.12 -12.31 -2.62
N CYS A 230 14.90 -11.44 -1.63
CA CYS A 230 13.66 -10.68 -1.49
C CYS A 230 13.42 -9.72 -2.68
N ALA A 231 14.47 -9.12 -3.23
CA ALA A 231 14.36 -8.30 -4.43
C ALA A 231 13.88 -9.11 -5.64
N VAL A 232 14.38 -10.34 -5.82
CA VAL A 232 13.88 -11.24 -6.87
C VAL A 232 12.41 -11.58 -6.63
N VAL A 233 12.03 -11.88 -5.39
CA VAL A 233 10.62 -12.16 -5.03
C VAL A 233 9.72 -10.95 -5.28
N SER A 234 10.18 -9.71 -5.02
CA SER A 234 9.42 -8.50 -5.33
C SER A 234 9.16 -8.33 -6.83
N ILE A 235 10.16 -8.63 -7.66
CA ILE A 235 10.00 -8.64 -9.14
C ILE A 235 9.00 -9.71 -9.57
N LEU A 236 9.12 -10.93 -9.02
CA LEU A 236 8.18 -12.01 -9.32
C LEU A 236 6.75 -11.64 -8.90
N PHE A 237 6.60 -10.98 -7.76
CA PHE A 237 5.32 -10.52 -7.27
C PHE A 237 4.69 -9.49 -8.23
N CYS A 238 5.40 -8.43 -8.61
CA CYS A 238 4.89 -7.42 -9.53
C CYS A 238 4.56 -8.00 -10.90
N ARG A 239 5.51 -8.75 -11.50
CA ARG A 239 5.29 -9.37 -12.81
C ARG A 239 4.20 -10.42 -12.80
N GLY A 240 4.07 -11.18 -11.71
CA GLY A 240 3.00 -12.16 -11.53
C GLY A 240 1.62 -11.49 -11.50
N LEU A 241 1.47 -10.41 -10.74
CA LEU A 241 0.21 -9.64 -10.69
C LEU A 241 -0.18 -9.08 -12.06
N HIS A 242 0.72 -8.33 -12.71
CA HIS A 242 0.45 -7.71 -14.00
C HIS A 242 0.29 -8.75 -15.12
N GLY A 243 1.10 -9.82 -15.10
CA GLY A 243 1.03 -10.90 -16.09
C GLY A 243 -0.30 -11.66 -16.04
N VAL A 244 -0.78 -12.01 -14.85
CA VAL A 244 -2.07 -12.67 -14.66
C VAL A 244 -3.22 -11.73 -15.03
N GLU A 245 -3.16 -10.47 -14.64
CA GLU A 245 -4.15 -9.45 -15.03
C GLU A 245 -4.23 -9.31 -16.56
N HIS A 246 -3.09 -9.17 -17.22
CA HIS A 246 -3.02 -9.08 -18.70
C HIS A 246 -3.56 -10.33 -19.36
N LEU A 247 -3.18 -11.52 -18.88
CA LEU A 247 -3.66 -12.81 -19.41
C LEU A 247 -5.18 -12.92 -19.28
N LEU A 248 -5.73 -12.61 -18.11
CA LEU A 248 -7.17 -12.70 -17.86
C LEU A 248 -7.96 -11.67 -18.67
N LYS A 249 -7.45 -10.46 -18.84
CA LYS A 249 -8.07 -9.43 -19.71
C LYS A 249 -8.04 -9.84 -21.19
N ARG A 250 -6.97 -10.50 -21.64
CA ARG A 250 -6.82 -10.95 -23.02
C ARG A 250 -7.73 -12.15 -23.33
N THR A 251 -7.83 -13.12 -22.43
CA THR A 251 -8.60 -14.37 -22.63
C THR A 251 -10.09 -14.17 -22.35
N LEU A 252 -10.44 -13.43 -21.31
CA LEU A 252 -11.80 -13.18 -20.85
C LEU A 252 -12.16 -11.69 -20.97
N LYS A 253 -12.47 -11.27 -22.19
CA LYS A 253 -12.75 -9.85 -22.51
C LYS A 253 -13.97 -9.29 -21.78
N ASN A 254 -15.00 -10.14 -21.54
CA ASN A 254 -16.18 -9.73 -20.80
C ASN A 254 -15.87 -9.67 -19.30
N PRO A 255 -15.95 -8.48 -18.64
CA PRO A 255 -15.60 -8.34 -17.22
C PRO A 255 -16.50 -9.16 -16.29
N TYR A 256 -17.77 -9.36 -16.62
CA TYR A 256 -18.67 -10.17 -15.83
C TYR A 256 -18.30 -11.66 -15.88
N LEU A 257 -17.98 -12.17 -17.08
CA LEU A 257 -17.51 -13.56 -17.23
C LEU A 257 -16.16 -13.75 -16.53
N ARG A 258 -15.26 -12.78 -16.68
CA ARG A 258 -13.93 -12.83 -16.08
C ARG A 258 -13.99 -12.92 -14.55
N VAL A 259 -14.81 -12.09 -13.90
CA VAL A 259 -14.95 -12.11 -12.44
C VAL A 259 -15.65 -13.40 -11.95
N ALA A 260 -16.63 -13.92 -12.70
CA ALA A 260 -17.31 -15.15 -12.34
C ALA A 260 -16.40 -16.38 -12.44
N VAL A 261 -15.61 -16.49 -13.53
CA VAL A 261 -14.61 -17.56 -13.70
C VAL A 261 -13.51 -17.44 -12.64
N GLY A 262 -12.99 -16.23 -12.41
CA GLY A 262 -11.98 -15.99 -11.37
C GLY A 262 -12.49 -16.37 -9.98
N ALA A 263 -13.73 -16.05 -9.66
CA ALA A 263 -14.36 -16.44 -8.40
C ALA A 263 -14.46 -17.97 -8.26
N ALA A 264 -14.87 -18.68 -9.30
CA ALA A 264 -14.93 -20.14 -9.28
C ALA A 264 -13.55 -20.77 -9.07
N VAL A 265 -12.51 -20.24 -9.71
CA VAL A 265 -11.12 -20.69 -9.50
C VAL A 265 -10.67 -20.42 -8.08
N LEU A 266 -10.94 -19.22 -7.53
CA LEU A 266 -10.57 -18.86 -6.15
C LEU A 266 -11.28 -19.72 -5.12
N ILE A 267 -12.56 -20.06 -5.32
CA ILE A 267 -13.29 -20.99 -4.45
C ILE A 267 -12.60 -22.37 -4.47
N GLY A 268 -12.28 -22.90 -5.65
CA GLY A 268 -11.57 -24.17 -5.79
C GLY A 268 -10.22 -24.17 -5.08
N LEU A 269 -9.42 -23.13 -5.28
CA LEU A 269 -8.12 -22.96 -4.60
C LEU A 269 -8.28 -22.82 -3.08
N THR A 270 -9.31 -22.09 -2.61
CA THR A 270 -9.59 -21.94 -1.18
C THR A 270 -9.92 -23.27 -0.52
N LEU A 271 -10.70 -24.11 -1.18
CA LEU A 271 -11.03 -25.46 -0.67
C LEU A 271 -9.80 -26.38 -0.61
N LEU A 272 -8.83 -26.19 -1.51
CA LEU A 272 -7.58 -26.96 -1.51
C LEU A 272 -6.59 -26.51 -0.43
N THR A 273 -6.68 -25.24 0.03
CA THR A 273 -5.68 -24.62 0.91
C THR A 273 -6.24 -24.22 2.28
N ASN A 274 -7.42 -24.71 2.65
CA ASN A 274 -8.09 -24.38 3.92
C ASN A 274 -8.28 -22.87 4.21
N GLY A 275 -8.19 -22.01 3.18
CA GLY A 275 -8.50 -20.59 3.29
C GLY A 275 -7.39 -19.70 3.87
N ASP A 276 -6.20 -20.21 4.15
CA ASP A 276 -5.07 -19.45 4.73
C ASP A 276 -4.62 -18.24 3.87
N TYR A 277 -4.90 -18.29 2.57
CA TYR A 277 -4.46 -17.26 1.61
C TYR A 277 -5.54 -16.25 1.24
N ASN A 278 -6.73 -16.36 1.83
CA ASN A 278 -7.85 -15.45 1.61
C ASN A 278 -7.65 -14.13 2.40
N GLY A 279 -8.35 -13.07 1.95
CA GLY A 279 -8.29 -11.75 2.58
C GLY A 279 -6.89 -11.16 2.64
N ALA A 280 -6.62 -10.34 3.65
CA ALA A 280 -5.31 -9.71 3.85
C ALA A 280 -4.22 -10.70 4.31
N GLY A 281 -4.57 -11.69 5.14
CA GLY A 281 -3.63 -12.71 5.63
C GLY A 281 -2.75 -12.23 6.79
N MET A 282 -3.23 -11.30 7.62
CA MET A 282 -2.49 -10.74 8.75
C MET A 282 -2.08 -11.80 9.78
N GLU A 283 -2.91 -12.84 9.97
CA GLU A 283 -2.60 -13.95 10.88
C GLU A 283 -1.37 -14.75 10.42
N VAL A 284 -1.27 -15.01 9.11
CA VAL A 284 -0.11 -15.74 8.53
C VAL A 284 1.14 -14.88 8.62
N ILE A 285 1.03 -13.55 8.40
CA ILE A 285 2.14 -12.61 8.62
C ILE A 285 2.61 -12.71 10.09
N GLY A 286 1.69 -12.69 11.05
CA GLY A 286 1.99 -12.83 12.47
C GLY A 286 2.69 -14.17 12.80
N ARG A 287 2.20 -15.27 12.23
CA ARG A 287 2.85 -16.60 12.37
C ARG A 287 4.26 -16.63 11.78
N ALA A 288 4.46 -16.02 10.60
CA ALA A 288 5.77 -15.91 9.98
C ALA A 288 6.77 -15.11 10.83
N ILE A 289 6.31 -13.99 11.42
CA ILE A 289 7.13 -13.18 12.34
C ILE A 289 7.41 -13.93 13.64
N ALA A 290 6.51 -14.82 14.08
CA ALA A 290 6.78 -15.76 15.18
C ALA A 290 7.71 -16.93 14.78
N GLY A 291 8.23 -16.94 13.54
CA GLY A 291 9.18 -17.94 13.04
C GLY A 291 8.52 -19.18 12.42
N GLN A 292 7.24 -19.11 12.07
CA GLN A 292 6.49 -20.25 11.52
C GLN A 292 5.84 -19.84 10.18
N ALA A 293 6.34 -20.40 9.08
CA ALA A 293 5.76 -20.21 7.76
C ALA A 293 5.77 -21.51 6.95
N ASP A 294 4.70 -21.76 6.21
CA ASP A 294 4.69 -22.78 5.17
C ASP A 294 5.64 -22.39 4.04
N PRO A 295 6.52 -23.30 3.56
CA PRO A 295 7.47 -23.01 2.49
C PRO A 295 6.86 -22.47 1.19
N TRP A 296 5.61 -22.82 0.90
CA TRP A 296 4.90 -22.42 -0.32
C TRP A 296 3.89 -21.28 -0.11
N ALA A 297 3.74 -20.78 1.13
CA ALA A 297 2.75 -19.77 1.45
C ALA A 297 2.88 -18.50 0.59
N TRP A 298 4.11 -18.05 0.32
CA TRP A 298 4.37 -16.88 -0.50
C TRP A 298 3.94 -17.08 -1.97
N VAL A 299 4.08 -18.29 -2.53
CA VAL A 299 3.63 -18.61 -3.89
C VAL A 299 2.11 -18.63 -3.96
N TRP A 300 1.47 -19.31 -3.00
CA TRP A 300 0.01 -19.36 -2.93
C TRP A 300 -0.58 -17.96 -2.79
N LYS A 301 -0.02 -17.14 -1.90
CA LYS A 301 -0.50 -15.77 -1.71
C LYS A 301 -0.38 -14.94 -2.98
N LEU A 302 0.75 -15.02 -3.68
CA LEU A 302 0.93 -14.34 -4.97
C LEU A 302 -0.14 -14.79 -5.97
N LEU A 303 -0.34 -16.10 -6.11
CA LEU A 303 -1.33 -16.65 -7.06
C LEU A 303 -2.76 -16.20 -6.72
N PHE A 304 -3.18 -16.32 -5.46
CA PHE A 304 -4.50 -15.90 -5.01
C PHE A 304 -4.74 -14.41 -5.25
N THR A 305 -3.75 -13.58 -4.92
CA THR A 305 -3.86 -12.13 -5.11
C THR A 305 -3.90 -11.75 -6.60
N ALA A 306 -3.03 -12.36 -7.40
CA ALA A 306 -2.98 -12.13 -8.84
C ALA A 306 -4.31 -12.49 -9.54
N ILE A 307 -4.92 -13.61 -9.17
CA ILE A 307 -6.23 -14.00 -9.69
C ILE A 307 -7.31 -13.05 -9.17
N THR A 308 -7.33 -12.73 -7.86
CA THR A 308 -8.34 -11.85 -7.26
C THR A 308 -8.39 -10.50 -7.96
N ILE A 309 -7.25 -9.81 -8.07
CA ILE A 309 -7.17 -8.49 -8.68
C ILE A 309 -7.35 -8.58 -10.20
N GLY A 310 -6.67 -9.53 -10.83
CA GLY A 310 -6.70 -9.71 -12.28
C GLY A 310 -8.08 -10.05 -12.85
N CYS A 311 -8.92 -10.75 -12.09
CA CYS A 311 -10.29 -11.05 -12.54
C CYS A 311 -11.27 -9.90 -12.30
N GLY A 312 -10.94 -8.90 -11.46
CA GLY A 312 -11.72 -7.67 -11.32
C GLY A 312 -12.25 -7.39 -9.93
N PHE A 313 -11.94 -8.21 -8.92
CA PHE A 313 -12.15 -7.84 -7.52
C PHE A 313 -11.29 -6.63 -7.16
N LYS A 314 -11.68 -5.93 -6.10
CA LYS A 314 -11.04 -4.69 -5.67
C LYS A 314 -10.42 -4.84 -4.28
N GLY A 315 -9.28 -4.21 -4.10
CA GLY A 315 -8.49 -4.23 -2.87
C GLY A 315 -7.11 -3.66 -3.15
N GLY A 316 -6.17 -3.84 -2.21
CA GLY A 316 -4.79 -3.37 -2.33
C GLY A 316 -3.79 -4.51 -2.45
N GLU A 317 -2.67 -4.22 -3.05
CA GLU A 317 -1.55 -5.14 -3.26
C GLU A 317 -0.47 -5.04 -2.16
N VAL A 318 -0.54 -3.99 -1.31
CA VAL A 318 0.48 -3.68 -0.29
C VAL A 318 0.60 -4.80 0.75
N VAL A 319 -0.51 -5.17 1.44
CA VAL A 319 -0.45 -6.24 2.45
C VAL A 319 -0.15 -7.61 1.84
N PRO A 320 -0.67 -7.97 0.66
CA PRO A 320 -0.18 -9.15 -0.04
C PRO A 320 1.33 -9.16 -0.28
N SER A 321 1.98 -8.01 -0.58
CA SER A 321 3.44 -7.94 -0.67
C SER A 321 4.13 -8.16 0.67
N PHE A 322 3.54 -7.65 1.79
CA PHE A 322 4.00 -7.96 3.14
C PHE A 322 3.93 -9.44 3.46
N PHE A 323 2.81 -10.07 3.12
CA PHE A 323 2.62 -11.50 3.32
C PHE A 323 3.66 -12.32 2.56
N VAL A 324 3.81 -12.04 1.26
CA VAL A 324 4.78 -12.73 0.39
C VAL A 324 6.19 -12.55 0.96
N GLY A 325 6.53 -11.31 1.35
CA GLY A 325 7.82 -11.00 1.94
C GLY A 325 8.05 -11.69 3.28
N ALA A 326 7.08 -11.64 4.19
CA ALA A 326 7.20 -12.27 5.52
C ALA A 326 7.31 -13.79 5.41
N ALA A 327 6.45 -14.43 4.62
CA ALA A 327 6.48 -15.88 4.46
C ALA A 327 7.78 -16.35 3.79
N PHE A 328 8.20 -15.70 2.70
CA PHE A 328 9.45 -16.03 2.03
C PHE A 328 10.66 -15.74 2.92
N GLY A 329 10.71 -14.59 3.58
CA GLY A 329 11.80 -14.18 4.46
C GLY A 329 11.97 -15.12 5.65
N CYS A 330 10.87 -15.60 6.24
CA CYS A 330 10.89 -16.61 7.30
C CYS A 330 11.58 -17.91 6.85
N VAL A 331 11.20 -18.42 5.69
CA VAL A 331 11.76 -19.67 5.13
C VAL A 331 13.21 -19.49 4.71
N ALA A 332 13.53 -18.41 3.99
CA ALA A 332 14.88 -18.12 3.50
C ALA A 332 15.87 -17.87 4.64
N ALA A 333 15.43 -17.26 5.73
CA ALA A 333 16.25 -17.08 6.94
C ALA A 333 16.68 -18.41 7.52
N GLY A 334 15.81 -19.41 7.53
CA GLY A 334 16.16 -20.78 7.97
C GLY A 334 17.28 -21.40 7.13
N TRP A 335 17.28 -21.18 5.80
CA TRP A 335 18.35 -21.66 4.92
C TRP A 335 19.69 -20.95 5.17
N LEU A 336 19.63 -19.68 5.59
CA LEU A 336 20.80 -18.86 5.85
C LEU A 336 21.31 -18.97 7.29
N GLY A 337 20.60 -19.66 8.18
CA GLY A 337 20.94 -19.75 9.61
C GLY A 337 20.67 -18.45 10.37
N LEU A 338 19.76 -17.59 9.88
CA LEU A 338 19.25 -16.42 10.56
C LEU A 338 17.99 -16.78 11.38
N PRO A 339 17.66 -16.01 12.45
CA PRO A 339 16.39 -16.19 13.15
C PRO A 339 15.20 -16.04 12.20
N ALA A 340 14.31 -17.02 12.16
CA ALA A 340 13.22 -17.07 11.18
C ALA A 340 12.27 -15.85 11.27
N GLY A 341 11.91 -15.42 12.49
CA GLY A 341 11.07 -14.23 12.71
C GLY A 341 11.73 -12.93 12.27
N PHE A 342 13.05 -12.81 12.48
CA PHE A 342 13.83 -11.70 11.95
C PHE A 342 13.84 -11.70 10.43
N GLY A 343 14.07 -12.87 9.81
CA GLY A 343 14.00 -13.01 8.37
C GLY A 343 12.62 -12.67 7.80
N ALA A 344 11.53 -13.01 8.51
CA ALA A 344 10.19 -12.62 8.14
C ALA A 344 9.99 -11.09 8.14
N ALA A 345 10.47 -10.41 9.19
CA ALA A 345 10.41 -8.94 9.27
C ALA A 345 11.23 -8.28 8.16
N MET A 346 12.46 -8.78 7.92
CA MET A 346 13.32 -8.31 6.83
C MET A 346 12.66 -8.51 5.46
N GLY A 347 12.10 -9.70 5.22
CA GLY A 347 11.40 -10.03 3.98
C GLY A 347 10.18 -9.15 3.74
N LEU A 348 9.37 -8.88 4.78
CA LEU A 348 8.20 -8.01 4.71
C LEU A 348 8.56 -6.64 4.13
N VAL A 349 9.52 -5.94 4.74
CA VAL A 349 9.86 -4.58 4.29
C VAL A 349 10.65 -4.58 2.98
N SER A 350 11.50 -5.60 2.73
CA SER A 350 12.32 -5.67 1.53
C SER A 350 11.48 -5.96 0.28
N VAL A 351 10.54 -6.90 0.35
CA VAL A 351 9.65 -7.20 -0.79
C VAL A 351 8.72 -6.03 -1.06
N PHE A 352 8.16 -5.42 -0.02
CA PHE A 352 7.38 -4.19 -0.17
C PHE A 352 8.20 -3.06 -0.82
N CYS A 353 9.39 -2.80 -0.31
CA CYS A 353 10.30 -1.77 -0.83
C CYS A 353 10.54 -1.93 -2.33
N GLY A 354 10.90 -3.13 -2.76
CA GLY A 354 11.14 -3.43 -4.18
C GLY A 354 9.88 -3.34 -5.03
N ALA A 355 8.72 -3.70 -4.47
CA ALA A 355 7.45 -3.68 -5.18
C ALA A 355 6.87 -2.27 -5.38
N VAL A 356 7.06 -1.36 -4.41
CA VAL A 356 6.52 0.01 -4.50
C VAL A 356 7.55 1.07 -4.84
N ASN A 357 8.84 0.71 -4.89
CA ASN A 357 9.95 1.63 -5.14
C ASN A 357 10.05 2.79 -4.13
N CYS A 358 9.74 2.54 -2.85
CA CYS A 358 9.71 3.54 -1.78
C CYS A 358 10.68 3.14 -0.65
N PRO A 359 12.01 3.32 -0.82
CA PRO A 359 12.98 2.86 0.17
C PRO A 359 12.89 3.61 1.50
N LEU A 360 12.71 4.92 1.51
CA LEU A 360 12.62 5.69 2.76
C LEU A 360 11.35 5.35 3.54
N ALA A 361 10.21 5.25 2.86
CA ALA A 361 8.96 4.84 3.49
C ALA A 361 9.08 3.41 4.08
N SER A 362 9.76 2.49 3.38
CA SER A 362 9.95 1.11 3.85
C SER A 362 10.87 1.02 5.07
N ILE A 363 11.93 1.84 5.12
CA ILE A 363 12.82 1.93 6.28
C ILE A 363 12.06 2.49 7.49
N ILE A 364 11.28 3.56 7.31
CA ILE A 364 10.46 4.15 8.38
C ILE A 364 9.38 3.15 8.82
N LEU A 365 8.79 2.41 7.88
CA LEU A 365 7.81 1.37 8.18
C LEU A 365 8.39 0.31 9.12
N SER A 366 9.64 -0.10 8.93
CA SER A 366 10.28 -1.07 9.83
C SER A 366 10.33 -0.56 11.27
N VAL A 367 10.60 0.73 11.48
CA VAL A 367 10.61 1.34 12.82
C VAL A 367 9.21 1.37 13.44
N GLU A 368 8.20 1.74 12.65
CA GLU A 368 6.82 1.83 13.16
C GLU A 368 6.18 0.46 13.39
N LEU A 369 6.58 -0.60 12.65
CA LEU A 369 6.07 -1.96 12.82
C LEU A 369 6.81 -2.77 13.89
N PHE A 370 8.16 -2.67 13.93
CA PHE A 370 9.01 -3.56 14.72
C PHE A 370 9.77 -2.84 15.84
N GLY A 371 9.72 -1.51 15.89
CA GLY A 371 10.54 -0.70 16.80
C GLY A 371 11.87 -0.26 16.18
N SER A 372 12.63 0.54 16.95
CA SER A 372 13.88 1.17 16.47
C SER A 372 15.12 0.28 16.60
N GLY A 373 14.98 -0.97 17.04
CA GLY A 373 16.11 -1.90 17.19
C GLY A 373 16.75 -2.20 15.84
N ASP A 374 18.08 -2.01 15.77
CA ASP A 374 18.92 -2.36 14.61
C ASP A 374 18.40 -1.94 13.23
N LEU A 375 17.96 -0.69 13.15
CA LEU A 375 17.50 -0.04 11.91
C LEU A 375 18.46 -0.25 10.73
N LEU A 376 19.75 -0.44 11.00
CA LEU A 376 20.78 -0.61 9.97
C LEU A 376 20.54 -1.84 9.09
N TYR A 377 20.08 -2.94 9.65
CA TYR A 377 19.73 -4.14 8.87
C TYR A 377 18.58 -3.87 7.91
N PHE A 378 17.51 -3.22 8.40
CA PHE A 378 16.36 -2.87 7.59
C PHE A 378 16.70 -1.85 6.50
N ALA A 379 17.50 -0.84 6.84
CA ALA A 379 17.97 0.16 5.87
C ALA A 379 18.81 -0.48 4.75
N MET A 380 19.73 -1.38 5.11
CA MET A 380 20.55 -2.10 4.15
C MET A 380 19.69 -2.98 3.23
N ALA A 381 18.75 -3.73 3.80
CA ALA A 381 17.91 -4.64 3.02
C ALA A 381 16.95 -3.90 2.09
N CYS A 382 16.32 -2.81 2.56
CA CYS A 382 15.47 -1.96 1.71
C CYS A 382 16.28 -1.32 0.57
N SER A 383 17.50 -0.83 0.86
CA SER A 383 18.37 -0.21 -0.17
C SER A 383 18.77 -1.21 -1.26
N ILE A 384 19.14 -2.44 -0.88
CA ILE A 384 19.49 -3.50 -1.82
C ILE A 384 18.26 -3.90 -2.64
N SER A 385 17.12 -4.12 -1.99
CA SER A 385 15.89 -4.51 -2.67
C SER A 385 15.43 -3.43 -3.66
N TYR A 386 15.49 -2.15 -3.25
CA TYR A 386 15.20 -1.02 -4.13
C TYR A 386 16.08 -0.99 -5.38
N LEU A 387 17.39 -1.18 -5.20
CA LEU A 387 18.33 -1.15 -6.32
C LEU A 387 18.08 -2.30 -7.29
N ILE A 388 17.99 -3.53 -6.78
CA ILE A 388 17.89 -4.77 -7.57
C ILE A 388 16.53 -4.95 -8.21
N SER A 389 15.44 -4.42 -7.62
CA SER A 389 14.11 -4.44 -8.26
C SER A 389 14.07 -3.69 -9.60
N GLY A 390 15.09 -2.91 -9.91
CA GLY A 390 15.18 -2.17 -11.15
C GLY A 390 14.02 -1.20 -11.33
N TYR A 391 13.41 -1.21 -12.50
CA TYR A 391 12.26 -0.34 -12.82
C TYR A 391 10.91 -1.07 -12.73
N CYS A 392 10.90 -2.29 -12.19
CA CYS A 392 9.67 -3.03 -11.92
C CYS A 392 8.95 -2.41 -10.72
N GLY A 393 7.62 -2.35 -10.76
CA GLY A 393 6.82 -1.83 -9.65
C GLY A 393 5.33 -2.12 -9.81
N LEU A 394 4.57 -1.92 -8.72
CA LEU A 394 3.12 -2.14 -8.68
C LEU A 394 2.34 -1.05 -9.41
N TYR A 395 2.86 0.18 -9.42
CA TYR A 395 2.13 1.36 -9.89
C TYR A 395 2.71 1.89 -11.19
N SER A 396 2.06 1.56 -12.32
CA SER A 396 2.51 1.98 -13.66
C SER A 396 2.46 3.50 -13.91
N SER A 397 1.70 4.25 -13.10
CA SER A 397 1.68 5.72 -13.14
C SER A 397 2.79 6.37 -12.31
N GLN A 398 3.56 5.59 -11.53
CA GLN A 398 4.73 6.08 -10.82
C GLN A 398 5.83 6.45 -11.81
N THR A 399 6.43 7.62 -11.65
CA THR A 399 7.55 8.07 -12.50
C THR A 399 8.87 7.85 -11.81
N ILE A 400 9.87 7.38 -12.56
CA ILE A 400 11.26 7.27 -12.10
C ILE A 400 12.03 8.41 -12.74
N LEU A 401 12.35 9.43 -11.96
CA LEU A 401 12.98 10.66 -12.46
C LEU A 401 14.49 10.51 -12.60
N TYR A 402 15.12 9.78 -11.68
CA TYR A 402 16.54 9.52 -11.72
C TYR A 402 16.83 8.03 -11.78
N SER A 403 17.86 7.67 -12.54
CA SER A 403 18.29 6.27 -12.65
C SER A 403 18.72 5.72 -11.29
N LYS A 404 18.33 4.50 -10.98
CA LYS A 404 18.75 3.79 -9.77
C LYS A 404 20.24 3.41 -9.80
N LEU A 405 20.85 3.36 -11.00
CA LEU A 405 22.21 2.89 -11.20
C LEU A 405 23.22 4.03 -11.39
N ARG A 406 22.78 5.20 -11.85
CA ARG A 406 23.65 6.34 -12.16
C ARG A 406 22.96 7.63 -11.77
N ALA A 407 23.72 8.67 -11.48
CA ALA A 407 23.19 10.02 -11.21
C ALA A 407 22.73 10.69 -12.52
N GLU A 408 21.76 10.11 -13.20
CA GLU A 408 21.27 10.53 -14.50
C GLU A 408 19.74 10.73 -14.45
N PHE A 409 19.26 11.84 -14.99
CA PHE A 409 17.83 12.12 -15.12
C PHE A 409 17.27 11.34 -16.33
N ILE A 410 16.28 10.48 -16.09
CA ILE A 410 15.73 9.59 -17.14
C ILE A 410 14.25 9.81 -17.41
N ASN A 411 13.47 10.21 -16.42
CA ASN A 411 12.01 10.48 -16.49
C ASN A 411 11.23 9.38 -17.25
N VAL A 412 11.28 8.17 -16.73
CA VAL A 412 10.52 7.02 -17.27
C VAL A 412 9.44 6.58 -16.29
N ARG A 413 8.42 5.87 -16.78
CA ARG A 413 7.44 5.21 -15.92
C ARG A 413 7.98 3.87 -15.43
N THR A 414 7.46 3.40 -14.31
CA THR A 414 7.74 2.03 -13.85
C THR A 414 7.25 1.03 -14.90
N HIS A 415 8.02 -0.02 -15.09
CA HIS A 415 7.67 -1.11 -16.02
C HIS A 415 6.95 -2.22 -15.27
N GLU A 416 5.96 -2.78 -15.93
CA GLU A 416 5.24 -3.97 -15.50
C GLU A 416 6.10 -5.24 -15.55
#